data_31a459f5f5e97d5704ea11f2b25a3c8c
#
_entry.id   31a459f5f5e97d5704ea11f2b25a3c8c
#
_cell.length_a   1.000
_cell.length_b   1.000
_cell.length_c   1.000
_cell.angle_alpha   90.00
_cell.angle_beta   90.00
_cell.angle_gamma   90.00
#
_symmetry.space_group_name_H-M   'P 1'
#
loop_
_entity.id
_entity.type
_entity.pdbx_description
1 polymer ?
#
loop_
_entity_poly.entity_id
_entity_poly.type
_entity_poly.pdbx_seq_one_letter_code
_entity_poly.pdbx_strand_id
1 'polypeptide(L)'
;TIVAYHGTDRMDFDSFDIAEARIFNVGLHFGTRAAAQSRIAYLHGENPSANCRILTCELTLQNPLRVDDIFGHSYARIFEVLEDEIGRARTPAAPFRRKYDELLRRWMNADDNPRFAKNPSLYFAFNQKLNEELRHLFQKLGYDGFVYTNELEDGESAADSYCVFDDRQVAVVGEEMVKYGRCRARCAA
;
A
#
# COMPACT_ATOMS: atom_id res chain seq x y z
N THR A 1 -11.55 -4.09 15.81
CA THR A 1 -10.94 -5.02 14.85
C THR A 1 -11.72 -4.98 13.56
N ILE A 2 -11.04 -4.89 12.44
CA ILE A 2 -11.61 -4.86 11.09
C ILE A 2 -11.17 -6.16 10.39
N VAL A 3 -12.10 -6.88 9.78
CA VAL A 3 -11.76 -8.03 8.93
C VAL A 3 -11.56 -7.52 7.50
N ALA A 4 -10.38 -7.79 6.93
CA ALA A 4 -10.04 -7.40 5.58
C ALA A 4 -9.21 -8.49 4.88
N TYR A 5 -8.96 -8.33 3.59
CA TYR A 5 -8.37 -9.36 2.76
C TYR A 5 -7.16 -8.85 1.99
N HIS A 6 -6.20 -9.74 1.74
CA HIS A 6 -5.03 -9.44 0.95
C HIS A 6 -4.77 -10.54 -0.07
N GLY A 7 -4.74 -10.16 -1.36
CA GLY A 7 -4.42 -11.08 -2.46
C GLY A 7 -2.92 -11.05 -2.78
N THR A 8 -2.27 -12.22 -2.80
CA THR A 8 -0.83 -12.33 -3.03
C THR A 8 -0.45 -13.59 -3.81
N ASP A 9 0.64 -13.49 -4.57
CA ASP A 9 1.37 -14.60 -5.21
C ASP A 9 2.54 -15.11 -4.36
N ARG A 10 2.83 -14.47 -3.23
CA ARG A 10 3.86 -14.93 -2.30
C ARG A 10 3.31 -16.03 -1.40
N MET A 11 4.01 -17.17 -1.37
CA MET A 11 3.59 -18.36 -0.65
C MET A 11 4.45 -18.63 0.60
N ASP A 12 5.46 -17.82 0.83
CA ASP A 12 6.58 -18.07 1.72
C ASP A 12 6.54 -17.23 3.02
N PHE A 13 5.38 -16.68 3.38
CA PHE A 13 5.26 -15.92 4.63
C PHE A 13 3.97 -16.22 5.39
N ASP A 14 4.05 -16.20 6.73
CA ASP A 14 2.94 -16.38 7.66
C ASP A 14 2.58 -15.09 8.40
N SER A 15 3.42 -14.08 8.29
CA SER A 15 3.23 -12.74 8.85
C SER A 15 3.73 -11.67 7.89
N PHE A 16 3.11 -10.50 7.96
CA PHE A 16 3.54 -9.37 7.16
C PHE A 16 4.79 -8.72 7.76
N ASP A 17 5.66 -8.23 6.89
CA ASP A 17 6.78 -7.36 7.22
C ASP A 17 6.62 -6.05 6.44
N ILE A 18 6.44 -4.94 7.15
CA ILE A 18 6.24 -3.64 6.53
C ILE A 18 7.49 -3.15 5.78
N ALA A 19 8.68 -3.66 6.13
CA ALA A 19 9.90 -3.34 5.40
C ALA A 19 9.92 -3.93 3.99
N GLU A 20 9.12 -4.98 3.74
CA GLU A 20 8.96 -5.59 2.41
C GLU A 20 7.82 -4.98 1.58
N ALA A 21 7.14 -3.94 2.09
CA ALA A 21 6.14 -3.22 1.31
C ALA A 21 6.74 -2.73 -0.01
N ARG A 22 5.98 -2.90 -1.10
CA ARG A 22 6.45 -2.56 -2.45
C ARG A 22 6.74 -1.06 -2.57
N ILE A 23 7.52 -0.69 -3.59
CA ILE A 23 7.76 0.71 -3.99
C ILE A 23 6.40 1.43 -4.10
N PHE A 24 6.33 2.67 -3.65
CA PHE A 24 5.15 3.53 -3.56
C PHE A 24 4.10 3.12 -2.50
N ASN A 25 4.35 2.09 -1.70
CA ASN A 25 3.45 1.71 -0.62
C ASN A 25 3.95 2.23 0.72
N VAL A 26 3.31 3.28 1.23
CA VAL A 26 3.62 3.83 2.56
C VAL A 26 3.34 2.81 3.67
N GLY A 27 2.41 1.88 3.44
CA GLY A 27 2.06 0.81 4.36
C GLY A 27 1.61 -0.47 3.68
N LEU A 28 1.01 -1.38 4.43
CA LEU A 28 0.45 -2.63 3.95
C LEU A 28 -1.05 -2.44 3.64
N HIS A 29 -1.48 -2.86 2.44
CA HIS A 29 -2.83 -2.64 1.93
C HIS A 29 -3.71 -3.87 2.06
N PHE A 30 -4.95 -3.62 2.51
CA PHE A 30 -6.00 -4.62 2.70
C PHE A 30 -7.32 -4.06 2.20
N GLY A 31 -8.16 -4.88 1.61
CA GLY A 31 -9.44 -4.46 1.08
C GLY A 31 -10.55 -5.47 1.32
N THR A 32 -11.60 -5.37 0.52
CA THR A 32 -12.65 -6.37 0.46
C THR A 32 -12.11 -7.69 -0.12
N ARG A 33 -12.89 -8.76 0.03
CA ARG A 33 -12.56 -10.02 -0.64
C ARG A 33 -12.59 -9.87 -2.17
N ALA A 34 -13.46 -9.01 -2.70
CA ALA A 34 -13.54 -8.70 -4.13
C ALA A 34 -12.27 -7.98 -4.61
N ALA A 35 -11.79 -6.97 -3.88
CA ALA A 35 -10.53 -6.29 -4.18
C ALA A 35 -9.34 -7.27 -4.16
N ALA A 36 -9.27 -8.17 -3.18
CA ALA A 36 -8.24 -9.19 -3.13
C ALA A 36 -8.30 -10.16 -4.33
N GLN A 37 -9.51 -10.51 -4.79
CA GLN A 37 -9.71 -11.32 -5.99
C GLN A 37 -9.27 -10.58 -7.26
N SER A 38 -9.62 -9.30 -7.40
CA SER A 38 -9.18 -8.43 -8.50
C SER A 38 -7.66 -8.34 -8.54
N ARG A 39 -7.03 -8.17 -7.38
CA ARG A 39 -5.56 -8.17 -7.27
C ARG A 39 -4.95 -9.48 -7.74
N ILE A 40 -5.52 -10.63 -7.36
CA ILE A 40 -5.05 -11.93 -7.82
C ILE A 40 -5.25 -12.09 -9.32
N ALA A 41 -6.37 -11.64 -9.88
CA ALA A 41 -6.60 -11.67 -11.32
C ALA A 41 -5.53 -10.89 -12.08
N TYR A 42 -5.15 -9.72 -11.58
CA TYR A 42 -4.05 -8.92 -12.12
C TYR A 42 -2.71 -9.70 -12.06
N LEU A 43 -2.34 -10.23 -10.89
CA LEU A 43 -1.11 -11.00 -10.71
C LEU A 43 -1.06 -12.23 -11.62
N HIS A 44 -2.18 -12.92 -11.79
CA HIS A 44 -2.29 -14.06 -12.68
C HIS A 44 -2.19 -13.66 -14.16
N GLY A 45 -2.66 -12.46 -14.54
CA GLY A 45 -2.45 -11.88 -15.87
C GLY A 45 -0.97 -11.66 -16.18
N GLU A 46 -0.21 -11.20 -15.18
CA GLU A 46 1.24 -11.02 -15.26
C GLU A 46 2.01 -12.36 -15.28
N ASN A 47 1.57 -13.33 -14.49
CA ASN A 47 2.17 -14.66 -14.39
C ASN A 47 1.09 -15.77 -14.26
N PRO A 48 0.61 -16.34 -15.39
CA PRO A 48 -0.45 -17.36 -15.39
C PRO A 48 -0.12 -18.66 -14.65
N SER A 49 1.15 -18.90 -14.35
CA SER A 49 1.60 -20.09 -13.61
C SER A 49 1.75 -19.85 -12.10
N ALA A 50 1.59 -18.62 -11.64
CA ALA A 50 1.74 -18.30 -10.23
C ALA A 50 0.63 -18.97 -9.40
N ASN A 51 1.02 -19.59 -8.29
CA ASN A 51 0.07 -19.90 -7.23
C ASN A 51 -0.27 -18.61 -6.51
N CYS A 52 -1.56 -18.40 -6.26
CA CYS A 52 -2.03 -17.22 -5.54
C CYS A 52 -2.88 -17.65 -4.34
N ARG A 53 -2.90 -16.80 -3.31
CA ARG A 53 -3.76 -17.00 -2.15
C ARG A 53 -4.41 -15.69 -1.72
N ILE A 54 -5.56 -15.79 -1.07
CA ILE A 54 -6.20 -14.71 -0.35
C ILE A 54 -6.00 -14.96 1.13
N LEU A 55 -5.41 -13.98 1.80
CA LEU A 55 -5.28 -13.98 3.26
C LEU A 55 -6.47 -13.25 3.86
N THR A 56 -7.08 -13.84 4.88
CA THR A 56 -8.05 -13.17 5.75
C THR A 56 -7.29 -12.61 6.93
N CYS A 57 -7.41 -11.30 7.15
CA CYS A 57 -6.65 -10.58 8.16
C CYS A 57 -7.58 -9.83 9.10
N GLU A 58 -7.23 -9.82 10.38
CA GLU A 58 -7.78 -8.90 11.36
C GLU A 58 -6.85 -7.71 11.52
N LEU A 59 -7.40 -6.50 11.28
CA LEU A 59 -6.67 -5.25 11.39
C LEU A 59 -7.04 -4.53 12.68
N THR A 60 -6.05 -3.96 13.35
CA THR A 60 -6.24 -3.11 14.53
C THR A 60 -5.83 -1.69 14.18
N LEU A 61 -6.81 -0.87 13.80
CA LEU A 61 -6.66 0.56 13.52
C LEU A 61 -7.44 1.35 14.57
N GLN A 62 -6.81 2.36 15.17
CA GLN A 62 -7.40 3.20 16.21
C GLN A 62 -7.73 4.60 15.68
N ASN A 63 -6.87 5.14 14.84
CA ASN A 63 -7.01 6.49 14.28
C ASN A 63 -6.53 6.56 12.83
N PRO A 64 -7.16 5.83 11.90
CA PRO A 64 -6.80 5.92 10.50
C PRO A 64 -7.24 7.25 9.89
N LEU A 65 -6.39 7.85 9.07
CA LEU A 65 -6.74 9.03 8.28
C LEU A 65 -7.60 8.61 7.09
N ARG A 66 -8.80 9.23 6.95
CA ARG A 66 -9.57 9.06 5.72
C ARG A 66 -8.95 9.90 4.61
N VAL A 67 -8.66 9.26 3.51
CA VAL A 67 -8.11 9.89 2.31
C VAL A 67 -8.95 9.49 1.09
N ASP A 68 -8.86 10.27 0.02
CA ASP A 68 -9.37 9.84 -1.27
C ASP A 68 -8.57 8.62 -1.77
N ASP A 69 -9.11 7.91 -2.77
CA ASP A 69 -8.39 6.81 -3.35
C ASP A 69 -7.01 7.27 -3.85
N ILE A 70 -5.97 6.82 -3.13
CA ILE A 70 -4.56 7.12 -3.44
C ILE A 70 -4.03 6.20 -4.55
N PHE A 71 -4.93 5.65 -5.36
CA PHE A 71 -4.62 4.80 -6.48
C PHE A 71 -3.74 5.50 -7.50
N GLY A 72 -2.76 4.78 -7.96
CA GLY A 72 -1.67 5.32 -8.73
C GLY A 72 -0.46 5.65 -7.87
N HIS A 73 -0.55 5.52 -6.55
CA HIS A 73 0.57 5.52 -5.58
C HIS A 73 1.68 6.52 -5.92
N SER A 74 1.29 7.71 -6.41
CA SER A 74 2.28 8.73 -6.65
C SER A 74 2.63 9.35 -5.30
N TYR A 75 3.89 9.42 -4.98
CA TYR A 75 4.35 10.17 -3.81
C TYR A 75 3.81 11.61 -3.79
N ALA A 76 3.53 12.20 -4.96
CA ALA A 76 2.90 13.51 -5.06
C ALA A 76 1.61 13.56 -4.22
N ARG A 77 0.72 12.57 -4.38
CA ARG A 77 -0.55 12.53 -3.64
C ARG A 77 -0.33 12.32 -2.14
N ILE A 78 0.65 11.49 -1.76
CA ILE A 78 1.00 11.28 -0.35
C ILE A 78 1.52 12.58 0.28
N PHE A 79 2.36 13.32 -0.44
CA PHE A 79 2.87 14.62 0.02
C PHE A 79 1.75 15.67 0.12
N GLU A 80 0.80 15.70 -0.83
CA GLU A 80 -0.38 16.58 -0.76
C GLU A 80 -1.21 16.31 0.50
N VAL A 81 -1.56 15.05 0.75
CA VAL A 81 -2.29 14.64 1.96
C VAL A 81 -1.54 15.05 3.23
N LEU A 82 -0.23 14.83 3.27
CA LEU A 82 0.60 15.20 4.41
C LEU A 82 0.67 16.73 4.60
N GLU A 83 0.74 17.51 3.53
CA GLU A 83 0.71 18.99 3.58
C GLU A 83 -0.62 19.49 4.13
N ASP A 84 -1.75 18.92 3.70
CA ASP A 84 -3.08 19.27 4.19
C ASP A 84 -3.19 18.98 5.69
N GLU A 85 -2.70 17.83 6.15
CA GLU A 85 -2.72 17.48 7.57
C GLU A 85 -1.79 18.38 8.41
N ILE A 86 -0.64 18.77 7.88
CA ILE A 86 0.22 19.78 8.50
C ILE A 86 -0.50 21.12 8.63
N GLY A 87 -1.26 21.52 7.61
CA GLY A 87 -2.05 22.76 7.61
C GLY A 87 -3.20 22.74 8.63
N ARG A 88 -3.82 21.57 8.87
CA ARG A 88 -4.88 21.37 9.86
C ARG A 88 -4.33 21.32 11.30
N ALA A 89 -3.13 20.80 11.48
CA ALA A 89 -2.46 20.78 12.76
C ALA A 89 -2.12 22.23 13.19
N ARG A 90 -2.72 22.74 14.26
CA ARG A 90 -2.65 24.14 14.69
C ARG A 90 -1.24 24.71 14.89
N THR A 91 -0.20 23.91 14.94
CA THR A 91 1.22 24.33 14.86
C THR A 91 2.10 23.07 14.81
N PRO A 92 2.43 22.55 13.64
CA PRO A 92 3.48 21.54 13.57
C PRO A 92 4.77 22.18 14.07
N ALA A 93 5.45 21.50 15.00
CA ALA A 93 6.73 21.98 15.50
C ALA A 93 7.70 22.21 14.32
N ALA A 94 8.51 23.26 14.37
CA ALA A 94 9.46 23.60 13.30
C ALA A 94 10.35 22.42 12.84
N PRO A 95 10.75 21.46 13.71
CA PRO A 95 11.45 20.25 13.27
C PRO A 95 10.63 19.33 12.37
N PHE A 96 9.30 19.26 12.57
CA PHE A 96 8.42 18.46 11.74
C PHE A 96 8.32 19.03 10.32
N ARG A 97 8.08 20.34 10.20
CA ARG A 97 8.03 21.05 8.91
C ARG A 97 9.32 20.90 8.15
N ARG A 98 10.46 21.09 8.81
CA ARG A 98 11.79 20.90 8.18
C ARG A 98 11.98 19.49 7.64
N LYS A 99 11.50 18.46 8.37
CA LYS A 99 11.61 17.08 7.91
C LYS A 99 10.73 16.83 6.69
N TYR A 100 9.52 17.34 6.69
CA TYR A 100 8.64 17.30 5.52
C TYR A 100 9.32 17.94 4.29
N ASP A 101 9.81 19.17 4.41
CA ASP A 101 10.46 19.90 3.32
C ASP A 101 11.72 19.17 2.80
N GLU A 102 12.45 18.50 3.69
CA GLU A 102 13.60 17.66 3.33
C GLU A 102 13.15 16.46 2.48
N LEU A 103 12.10 15.73 2.91
CA LEU A 103 11.61 14.56 2.20
C LEU A 103 11.06 14.92 0.83
N LEU A 104 10.24 15.97 0.77
CA LEU A 104 9.68 16.48 -0.49
C LEU A 104 10.80 16.82 -1.49
N ARG A 105 11.82 17.53 -1.06
CA ARG A 105 12.97 17.91 -1.90
C ARG A 105 13.77 16.68 -2.34
N ARG A 106 13.96 15.70 -1.45
CA ARG A 106 14.65 14.43 -1.79
C ARG A 106 13.89 13.65 -2.85
N TRP A 107 12.57 13.57 -2.71
CA TRP A 107 11.72 12.91 -3.68
C TRP A 107 11.73 13.63 -5.03
N MET A 108 11.53 14.96 -5.06
CA MET A 108 11.55 15.74 -6.31
C MET A 108 12.88 15.63 -7.08
N ASN A 109 14.00 15.45 -6.37
CA ASN A 109 15.31 15.27 -7.00
C ASN A 109 15.63 13.82 -7.36
N ALA A 110 14.77 12.86 -6.98
CA ALA A 110 15.05 11.43 -7.20
C ALA A 110 14.84 11.02 -8.66
N ASP A 111 13.78 11.50 -9.29
CA ASP A 111 13.41 11.10 -10.66
C ASP A 111 14.48 11.57 -11.68
N ASP A 112 15.12 12.70 -11.44
CA ASP A 112 16.20 13.23 -12.29
C ASP A 112 17.58 12.65 -11.95
N ASN A 113 17.67 11.74 -10.97
CA ASN A 113 18.96 11.22 -10.54
C ASN A 113 19.44 10.07 -11.45
N PRO A 114 20.48 10.31 -12.28
CA PRO A 114 20.95 9.30 -13.23
C PRO A 114 21.53 8.04 -12.58
N ARG A 115 21.82 8.07 -11.27
CA ARG A 115 22.27 6.90 -10.51
C ARG A 115 21.14 5.90 -10.31
N PHE A 116 19.88 6.36 -10.16
CA PHE A 116 18.73 5.48 -10.00
C PHE A 116 18.37 4.76 -11.29
N ALA A 117 18.43 5.45 -12.43
CA ALA A 117 18.26 4.83 -13.74
C ALA A 117 19.25 3.70 -14.02
N LYS A 118 20.48 3.84 -13.49
CA LYS A 118 21.58 2.86 -13.66
C LYS A 118 21.58 1.76 -12.58
N ASN A 119 20.88 1.96 -11.48
CA ASN A 119 20.89 1.02 -10.35
C ASN A 119 19.51 0.91 -9.71
N PRO A 120 18.65 0.00 -10.22
CA PRO A 120 17.30 -0.21 -9.68
C PRO A 120 17.27 -0.57 -8.19
N SER A 121 18.28 -1.29 -7.69
CA SER A 121 18.36 -1.64 -6.26
C SER A 121 18.57 -0.40 -5.38
N LEU A 122 19.33 0.57 -5.86
CA LEU A 122 19.50 1.85 -5.15
C LEU A 122 18.21 2.65 -5.11
N TYR A 123 17.45 2.65 -6.21
CA TYR A 123 16.14 3.29 -6.27
C TYR A 123 15.14 2.61 -5.34
N PHE A 124 15.15 1.28 -5.30
CA PHE A 124 14.32 0.52 -4.36
C PHE A 124 14.62 0.88 -2.90
N ALA A 125 15.89 0.86 -2.50
CA ALA A 125 16.30 1.21 -1.14
C ALA A 125 15.95 2.67 -0.79
N PHE A 126 16.06 3.59 -1.74
CA PHE A 126 15.62 4.98 -1.57
C PHE A 126 14.13 5.06 -1.26
N ASN A 127 13.29 4.35 -2.04
CA ASN A 127 11.83 4.35 -1.85
C ASN A 127 11.41 3.69 -0.53
N GLN A 128 12.06 2.59 -0.13
CA GLN A 128 11.81 1.98 1.17
C GLN A 128 12.07 2.96 2.32
N LYS A 129 13.20 3.67 2.25
CA LYS A 129 13.53 4.68 3.26
C LYS A 129 12.58 5.87 3.25
N LEU A 130 12.16 6.32 2.07
CA LEU A 130 11.16 7.38 1.94
C LEU A 130 9.82 6.96 2.54
N ASN A 131 9.36 5.74 2.25
CA ASN A 131 8.13 5.20 2.82
C ASN A 131 8.17 5.15 4.36
N GLU A 132 9.27 4.67 4.93
CA GLU A 132 9.47 4.62 6.38
C GLU A 132 9.38 6.03 7.00
N GLU A 133 10.07 7.01 6.40
CA GLU A 133 10.10 8.37 6.91
C GLU A 133 8.73 9.07 6.77
N LEU A 134 7.99 8.83 5.68
CA LEU A 134 6.62 9.32 5.49
C LEU A 134 5.66 8.71 6.52
N ARG A 135 5.72 7.38 6.75
CA ARG A 135 4.94 6.74 7.82
C ARG A 135 5.18 7.40 9.16
N HIS A 136 6.45 7.62 9.51
CA HIS A 136 6.80 8.27 10.77
C HIS A 136 6.22 9.69 10.90
N LEU A 137 6.09 10.44 9.80
CA LEU A 137 5.45 11.75 9.83
C LEU A 137 3.94 11.63 10.12
N PHE A 138 3.23 10.71 9.43
CA PHE A 138 1.81 10.47 9.73
C PHE A 138 1.60 9.96 11.17
N GLN A 139 2.45 9.05 11.64
CA GLN A 139 2.40 8.56 13.03
C GLN A 139 2.62 9.68 14.06
N LYS A 140 3.51 10.63 13.79
CA LYS A 140 3.71 11.82 14.63
C LYS A 140 2.50 12.78 14.62
N LEU A 141 1.68 12.77 13.57
CA LEU A 141 0.40 13.47 13.53
C LEU A 141 -0.71 12.68 14.25
N GLY A 142 -0.41 11.48 14.73
CA GLY A 142 -1.34 10.64 15.49
C GLY A 142 -2.08 9.61 14.65
N TYR A 143 -1.75 9.46 13.37
CA TYR A 143 -2.40 8.48 12.49
C TYR A 143 -1.67 7.14 12.52
N ASP A 144 -2.43 6.05 12.49
CA ASP A 144 -1.93 4.68 12.49
C ASP A 144 -2.18 3.93 11.18
N GLY A 145 -2.75 4.61 10.18
CA GLY A 145 -3.04 4.06 8.86
C GLY A 145 -3.86 5.01 8.02
N PHE A 146 -4.24 4.54 6.85
CA PHE A 146 -5.24 5.18 5.99
C PHE A 146 -6.47 4.31 5.86
N VAL A 147 -7.62 4.95 5.60
CA VAL A 147 -8.83 4.34 5.10
C VAL A 147 -9.29 5.11 3.86
N TYR A 148 -9.59 4.40 2.78
CA TYR A 148 -9.99 5.00 1.50
C TYR A 148 -11.01 4.13 0.79
N THR A 149 -11.86 4.76 -0.01
CA THR A 149 -12.80 4.04 -0.87
C THR A 149 -12.07 3.52 -2.11
N ASN A 150 -12.07 2.21 -2.31
CA ASN A 150 -11.32 1.59 -3.41
C ASN A 150 -12.21 1.46 -4.65
N GLU A 151 -12.22 2.48 -5.49
CA GLU A 151 -13.03 2.51 -6.72
C GLU A 151 -12.45 1.63 -7.83
N LEU A 152 -11.14 1.45 -7.86
CA LEU A 152 -10.46 0.72 -8.92
C LEU A 152 -10.66 -0.79 -8.84
N GLU A 153 -10.54 -1.36 -7.66
CA GLU A 153 -10.60 -2.82 -7.45
C GLU A 153 -12.00 -3.32 -7.11
N ASP A 154 -12.83 -2.50 -6.47
CA ASP A 154 -14.21 -2.86 -6.06
C ASP A 154 -15.29 -2.36 -7.04
N GLY A 155 -14.97 -1.48 -7.99
CA GLY A 155 -15.91 -0.98 -9.00
C GLY A 155 -17.09 -0.23 -8.39
N GLU A 156 -18.32 -0.49 -8.89
CA GLU A 156 -19.55 0.20 -8.46
C GLU A 156 -19.95 -0.09 -7.00
N SER A 157 -19.42 -1.14 -6.39
CA SER A 157 -19.65 -1.48 -4.98
C SER A 157 -18.52 -0.99 -4.08
N ALA A 158 -17.86 0.09 -4.47
CA ALA A 158 -16.71 0.66 -3.80
C ALA A 158 -16.86 0.66 -2.26
N ALA A 159 -16.02 -0.11 -1.61
CA ALA A 159 -15.98 -0.26 -0.17
C ALA A 159 -14.65 0.25 0.38
N ASP A 160 -14.58 0.38 1.71
CA ASP A 160 -13.36 0.82 2.36
C ASP A 160 -12.23 -0.21 2.21
N SER A 161 -11.08 0.29 1.82
CA SER A 161 -9.79 -0.38 1.90
C SER A 161 -8.90 0.32 2.91
N TYR A 162 -7.91 -0.38 3.40
CA TYR A 162 -7.09 0.04 4.53
C TYR A 162 -5.62 -0.08 4.19
N CYS A 163 -4.84 0.90 4.63
CA CYS A 163 -3.39 0.85 4.60
C CYS A 163 -2.88 0.99 6.03
N VAL A 164 -2.26 -0.05 6.59
CA VAL A 164 -1.73 -0.02 7.96
C VAL A 164 -0.26 0.39 7.97
N PHE A 165 0.17 1.07 9.02
CA PHE A 165 1.51 1.63 9.15
C PHE A 165 2.48 0.78 9.99
N ASP A 166 1.98 -0.31 10.56
CA ASP A 166 2.76 -1.22 11.39
C ASP A 166 2.26 -2.66 11.17
N ASP A 167 3.16 -3.60 10.95
CA ASP A 167 2.81 -5.01 10.76
C ASP A 167 2.16 -5.65 12.00
N ARG A 168 2.44 -5.14 13.19
CA ARG A 168 1.79 -5.54 14.45
C ARG A 168 0.29 -5.23 14.49
N GLN A 169 -0.20 -4.39 13.57
CA GLN A 169 -1.62 -4.10 13.41
C GLN A 169 -2.37 -5.20 12.65
N VAL A 170 -1.66 -6.21 12.12
CA VAL A 170 -2.19 -7.24 11.24
C VAL A 170 -2.04 -8.61 11.89
N ALA A 171 -3.15 -9.33 12.02
CA ALA A 171 -3.15 -10.75 12.35
C ALA A 171 -3.73 -11.54 11.17
N VAL A 172 -2.96 -12.47 10.61
CA VAL A 172 -3.47 -13.43 9.61
C VAL A 172 -4.29 -14.47 10.34
N VAL A 173 -5.59 -14.57 10.03
CA VAL A 173 -6.53 -15.48 10.70
C VAL A 173 -7.08 -16.57 9.77
N GLY A 174 -6.75 -16.51 8.49
CA GLY A 174 -7.12 -17.52 7.51
C GLY A 174 -6.47 -17.32 6.17
N GLU A 175 -6.47 -18.38 5.37
CA GLU A 175 -6.00 -18.35 3.99
C GLU A 175 -6.86 -19.21 3.07
N GLU A 176 -6.92 -18.81 1.82
CA GLU A 176 -7.61 -19.55 0.77
C GLU A 176 -6.73 -19.59 -0.48
N MET A 177 -6.42 -20.80 -0.96
CA MET A 177 -5.71 -20.98 -2.21
C MET A 177 -6.61 -20.70 -3.40
N VAL A 178 -6.20 -19.80 -4.28
CA VAL A 178 -6.95 -19.50 -5.50
C VAL A 178 -6.37 -20.31 -6.66
N LYS A 179 -7.17 -21.24 -7.16
CA LYS A 179 -6.85 -22.01 -8.36
C LYS A 179 -7.55 -21.37 -9.56
N TYR A 180 -6.78 -20.70 -10.42
CA TYR A 180 -7.31 -20.37 -11.73
C TYR A 180 -7.35 -21.65 -12.59
N GLY A 181 -8.56 -22.14 -12.87
CA GLY A 181 -8.76 -23.20 -13.85
C GLY A 181 -8.22 -22.73 -15.20
N ARG A 182 -7.44 -23.58 -15.89
CA ARG A 182 -7.07 -23.31 -17.29
C ARG A 182 -8.37 -23.06 -18.07
N CYS A 183 -8.63 -21.82 -18.44
CA CYS A 183 -9.67 -21.51 -19.40
C CYS A 183 -9.26 -22.22 -20.71
N ARG A 184 -9.83 -23.41 -20.96
CA ARG A 184 -9.75 -24.01 -22.29
C ARG A 184 -10.47 -23.03 -23.22
N ALA A 185 -9.71 -22.22 -23.95
CA ALA A 185 -10.24 -21.55 -25.09
C ALA A 185 -10.98 -22.60 -25.94
N ARG A 186 -12.29 -22.59 -25.92
CA ARG A 186 -13.08 -23.27 -26.94
C ARG A 186 -12.81 -22.49 -28.21
N CYS A 187 -11.83 -22.96 -29.00
CA CYS A 187 -11.82 -22.66 -30.40
C CYS A 187 -13.13 -23.19 -30.97
N ALA A 188 -14.09 -22.30 -31.18
CA ALA A 188 -15.22 -22.58 -32.06
C ALA A 188 -14.66 -22.62 -33.48
N ALA A 189 -14.77 -23.79 -34.09
CA ALA A 189 -14.58 -23.98 -35.52
C ALA A 189 -15.69 -23.30 -36.30
#